data_4b81ecafe02e6e7268d1c234eeff1140
#
_entry.id   4b81ecafe02e6e7268d1c234eeff1140
#
_cell.length_a   1.000
_cell.length_b   1.000
_cell.length_c   1.000
_cell.angle_alpha   90.00
_cell.angle_beta   90.00
_cell.angle_gamma   90.00
#
_symmetry.space_group_name_H-M   'P 1'
#
loop_
_entity.id
_entity.type
_entity.pdbx_description
1 polymer ?
#
loop_
_entity_poly.entity_id
_entity_poly.type
_entity_poly.pdbx_seq_one_letter_code
_entity_poly.pdbx_strand_id
1 'polypeptide(L)'
;NGLRLQLTFGTKHLLKNNKTKFLAKRDNQVVYIGDKNETCGNQQFQISFNSKYNRFDYKLRLEKKWVSGSDKYIYGSFVLKNKEAKTHILKTLSKKKSNPLTYRIIKRDNVLYLQIMYRRETSDVTRNHYGVLGVDFNKGFISVSEISSEGKLQSLTRYTYLHQGKATKTKATRLK
;
A
#
# COMPACT_ATOMS: atom_id res chain seq x y z
N ASN A 1 10.05 -2.07 21.78
CA ASN A 1 9.38 -2.84 20.72
C ASN A 1 7.85 -2.59 20.63
N GLY A 2 7.17 -2.22 21.72
CA GLY A 2 5.74 -1.85 21.69
C GLY A 2 5.42 -0.60 20.86
N LEU A 3 6.34 0.32 20.72
CA LEU A 3 6.18 1.54 19.92
C LEU A 3 6.05 1.24 18.41
N ARG A 4 6.80 0.27 17.88
CA ARG A 4 6.69 -0.13 16.45
C ARG A 4 5.34 -0.76 16.14
N LEU A 5 4.81 -1.58 17.03
CA LEU A 5 3.47 -2.16 16.90
C LEU A 5 2.38 -1.09 16.90
N GLN A 6 2.49 -0.06 17.75
CA GLN A 6 1.53 1.05 17.79
C GLN A 6 1.48 1.86 16.50
N LEU A 7 2.62 2.10 15.84
CA LEU A 7 2.69 2.78 14.54
C LEU A 7 2.11 1.93 13.40
N THR A 8 2.16 0.61 13.54
CA THR A 8 1.70 -0.33 12.51
C THR A 8 0.17 -0.47 12.48
N PHE A 9 -0.52 -0.32 13.61
CA PHE A 9 -1.97 -0.58 13.73
C PHE A 9 -2.85 0.67 13.76
N GLY A 10 -2.28 1.84 13.76
CA GLY A 10 -3.00 3.09 13.75
C GLY A 10 -2.31 4.17 14.57
N THR A 11 -2.82 5.37 14.49
CA THR A 11 -2.29 6.53 15.20
C THR A 11 -2.73 6.51 16.68
N LYS A 12 -2.03 7.30 17.53
CA LYS A 12 -2.47 7.59 18.90
C LYS A 12 -3.92 8.10 18.95
N HIS A 13 -4.35 8.78 17.90
CA HIS A 13 -5.72 9.27 17.73
C HIS A 13 -6.74 8.13 17.68
N LEU A 14 -6.47 7.06 16.92
CA LEU A 14 -7.36 5.90 16.85
C LEU A 14 -7.46 5.19 18.21
N LEU A 15 -6.35 5.06 18.93
CA LEU A 15 -6.32 4.47 20.27
C LEU A 15 -7.15 5.30 21.27
N LYS A 16 -7.07 6.63 21.23
CA LYS A 16 -7.83 7.51 22.10
C LYS A 16 -9.33 7.49 21.79
N ASN A 17 -9.69 7.58 20.50
CA ASN A 17 -11.07 7.80 20.09
C ASN A 17 -11.86 6.51 19.90
N ASN A 18 -11.19 5.39 19.59
CA ASN A 18 -11.86 4.11 19.41
C ASN A 18 -10.92 2.94 19.74
N LYS A 19 -10.74 2.70 21.04
CA LYS A 19 -9.89 1.65 21.58
C LYS A 19 -10.27 0.27 21.04
N THR A 20 -11.56 -0.05 20.97
CA THR A 20 -12.05 -1.34 20.46
C THR A 20 -11.63 -1.58 19.02
N LYS A 21 -11.79 -0.57 18.15
CA LYS A 21 -11.38 -0.65 16.75
C LYS A 21 -9.84 -0.76 16.60
N PHE A 22 -9.10 -0.08 17.47
CA PHE A 22 -7.65 -0.20 17.52
C PHE A 22 -7.20 -1.60 17.90
N LEU A 23 -7.78 -2.18 18.96
CA LEU A 23 -7.49 -3.53 19.41
C LEU A 23 -7.86 -4.57 18.35
N ALA A 24 -9.04 -4.46 17.75
CA ALA A 24 -9.47 -5.36 16.68
C ALA A 24 -8.50 -5.34 15.49
N LYS A 25 -8.01 -4.17 15.10
CA LYS A 25 -6.97 -4.07 14.06
C LYS A 25 -5.66 -4.72 14.48
N ARG A 26 -5.22 -4.47 15.72
CA ARG A 26 -3.99 -5.05 16.27
C ARG A 26 -4.04 -6.57 16.29
N ASP A 27 -5.16 -7.14 16.71
CA ASP A 27 -5.30 -8.57 16.90
C ASP A 27 -5.52 -9.32 15.57
N ASN A 28 -5.98 -8.62 14.53
CA ASN A 28 -6.29 -9.21 13.23
C ASN A 28 -5.30 -8.85 12.11
N GLN A 29 -4.22 -8.14 12.38
CA GLN A 29 -3.22 -7.87 11.36
C GLN A 29 -1.80 -7.72 11.91
N VAL A 30 -0.83 -8.14 11.08
CA VAL A 30 0.60 -7.90 11.30
C VAL A 30 1.19 -7.31 10.04
N VAL A 31 2.09 -6.32 10.18
CA VAL A 31 2.77 -5.68 9.05
C VAL A 31 4.28 -5.79 9.23
N TYR A 32 4.95 -6.32 8.23
CA TYR A 32 6.40 -6.42 8.14
C TYR A 32 6.88 -5.38 7.13
N ILE A 33 7.36 -4.24 7.63
CA ILE A 33 7.78 -3.13 6.79
C ILE A 33 9.16 -3.45 6.21
N GLY A 34 9.28 -3.34 4.88
CA GLY A 34 10.56 -3.49 4.21
C GLY A 34 11.39 -2.22 4.31
N ASP A 35 12.71 -2.39 4.40
CA ASP A 35 13.69 -1.31 4.36
C ASP A 35 14.81 -1.66 3.37
N LYS A 36 15.22 -0.67 2.57
CA LYS A 36 16.31 -0.81 1.58
C LYS A 36 17.68 -1.15 2.20
N ASN A 37 17.84 -0.87 3.49
CA ASN A 37 19.07 -1.15 4.24
C ASN A 37 19.04 -2.55 4.88
N GLU A 38 17.91 -3.26 4.83
CA GLU A 38 17.82 -4.61 5.35
C GLU A 38 18.24 -5.64 4.31
N THR A 39 18.82 -6.74 4.79
CA THR A 39 19.15 -7.91 3.96
C THR A 39 17.87 -8.41 3.28
N CYS A 40 17.92 -8.62 1.97
CA CYS A 40 16.75 -8.96 1.15
C CYS A 40 15.58 -7.98 1.25
N GLY A 41 15.82 -6.72 1.71
CA GLY A 41 14.81 -5.67 1.83
C GLY A 41 13.76 -5.89 2.92
N ASN A 42 13.77 -7.04 3.61
CA ASN A 42 12.95 -7.34 4.78
C ASN A 42 13.52 -8.56 5.51
N GLN A 43 14.07 -8.38 6.70
CA GLN A 43 14.67 -9.48 7.46
C GLN A 43 13.65 -10.41 8.12
N GLN A 44 12.43 -9.94 8.33
CA GLN A 44 11.41 -10.69 9.05
C GLN A 44 10.55 -11.54 8.12
N PHE A 45 10.23 -11.05 6.94
CA PHE A 45 9.44 -11.76 5.93
C PHE A 45 10.16 -11.72 4.59
N GLN A 46 10.57 -12.85 4.09
CA GLN A 46 11.29 -12.97 2.83
C GLN A 46 10.51 -13.86 1.87
N ILE A 47 10.54 -13.53 0.59
CA ILE A 47 9.99 -14.38 -0.47
C ILE A 47 11.05 -14.68 -1.53
N SER A 48 10.95 -15.83 -2.14
CA SER A 48 11.75 -16.24 -3.30
C SER A 48 10.83 -16.88 -4.34
N PHE A 49 11.20 -16.76 -5.61
CA PHE A 49 10.42 -17.40 -6.67
C PHE A 49 11.00 -18.76 -7.02
N ASN A 50 10.17 -19.77 -6.94
CA ASN A 50 10.49 -21.14 -7.34
C ASN A 50 9.97 -21.39 -8.76
N SER A 51 10.88 -21.33 -9.74
CA SER A 51 10.53 -21.49 -11.16
C SER A 51 10.02 -22.89 -11.50
N LYS A 52 10.55 -23.94 -10.86
CA LYS A 52 10.13 -25.34 -11.08
C LYS A 52 8.64 -25.56 -10.80
N TYR A 53 8.12 -24.93 -9.75
CA TYR A 53 6.71 -25.08 -9.33
C TYR A 53 5.87 -23.83 -9.62
N ASN A 54 6.45 -22.83 -10.28
CA ASN A 54 5.77 -21.57 -10.63
C ASN A 54 5.07 -20.89 -9.46
N ARG A 55 5.68 -20.91 -8.28
CA ARG A 55 5.14 -20.39 -7.02
C ARG A 55 6.17 -19.53 -6.30
N PHE A 56 5.72 -18.76 -5.33
CA PHE A 56 6.58 -18.08 -4.39
C PHE A 56 6.69 -18.88 -3.11
N ASP A 57 7.90 -19.14 -2.67
CA ASP A 57 8.19 -19.70 -1.36
C ASP A 57 8.48 -18.55 -0.40
N TYR A 58 8.00 -18.64 0.84
CA TYR A 58 8.24 -17.62 1.85
C TYR A 58 8.91 -18.17 3.10
N LYS A 59 9.63 -17.28 3.79
CA LYS A 59 10.30 -17.53 5.05
C LYS A 59 9.94 -16.39 6.00
N LEU A 60 9.21 -16.72 7.07
CA LEU A 60 8.79 -15.78 8.10
C LEU A 60 9.57 -16.03 9.39
N ARG A 61 10.25 -15.02 9.90
CA ARG A 61 10.96 -15.08 11.18
C ARG A 61 9.99 -14.91 12.33
N LEU A 62 10.01 -15.87 13.25
CA LEU A 62 9.24 -15.78 14.49
C LEU A 62 9.93 -14.87 15.53
N GLU A 63 9.12 -14.18 16.32
CA GLU A 63 9.64 -13.50 17.53
C GLU A 63 10.12 -14.52 18.55
N LYS A 64 11.14 -14.15 19.34
CA LYS A 64 11.75 -15.04 20.35
C LYS A 64 10.73 -15.70 21.29
N LYS A 65 9.66 -15.02 21.64
CA LYS A 65 8.60 -15.53 22.55
C LYS A 65 7.77 -16.69 21.96
N TRP A 66 7.82 -16.87 20.64
CA TRP A 66 7.09 -17.93 19.91
C TRP A 66 8.00 -19.06 19.46
N VAL A 67 9.30 -18.97 19.76
CA VAL A 67 10.28 -19.97 19.38
C VAL A 67 10.43 -20.99 20.50
N SER A 68 9.95 -22.20 20.26
CA SER A 68 10.27 -23.37 21.06
C SER A 68 11.29 -24.21 20.29
N GLY A 69 12.55 -24.22 20.76
CA GLY A 69 13.63 -24.96 20.11
C GLY A 69 14.46 -24.16 19.10
N SER A 70 15.00 -24.81 18.08
CA SER A 70 15.93 -24.23 17.09
C SER A 70 15.23 -23.51 15.94
N ASP A 71 13.97 -23.80 15.68
CA ASP A 71 13.25 -23.29 14.53
C ASP A 71 12.72 -21.89 14.72
N LYS A 72 13.50 -20.94 14.21
CA LYS A 72 13.17 -19.50 14.25
C LYS A 72 12.29 -19.03 13.08
N TYR A 73 11.90 -19.94 12.18
CA TYR A 73 11.26 -19.58 10.93
C TYR A 73 10.06 -20.47 10.61
N ILE A 74 9.05 -19.87 10.02
CA ILE A 74 7.95 -20.57 9.34
C ILE A 74 8.20 -20.51 7.84
N TYR A 75 8.03 -21.61 7.16
CA TYR A 75 8.14 -21.73 5.71
C TYR A 75 6.79 -22.09 5.10
N GLY A 76 6.55 -21.61 3.90
CA GLY A 76 5.37 -21.97 3.14
C GLY A 76 5.44 -21.42 1.72
N SER A 77 4.37 -21.58 0.96
CA SER A 77 4.33 -21.15 -0.43
C SER A 77 2.96 -20.62 -0.82
N PHE A 78 2.93 -19.77 -1.86
CA PHE A 78 1.71 -19.25 -2.45
C PHE A 78 1.88 -19.01 -3.96
N VAL A 79 0.75 -18.92 -4.66
CA VAL A 79 0.71 -18.62 -6.10
C VAL A 79 0.06 -17.27 -6.29
N LEU A 80 0.68 -16.38 -7.07
CA LEU A 80 0.09 -15.13 -7.51
C LEU A 80 -0.64 -15.34 -8.84
N LYS A 81 -1.96 -15.19 -8.82
CA LYS A 81 -2.80 -15.30 -10.02
C LYS A 81 -2.69 -14.06 -10.92
N ASN A 82 -2.48 -12.89 -10.36
CA ASN A 82 -2.34 -11.65 -11.12
C ASN A 82 -0.96 -11.59 -11.79
N LYS A 83 -0.96 -11.64 -13.12
CA LYS A 83 0.27 -11.66 -13.95
C LYS A 83 1.08 -10.36 -13.80
N GLU A 84 0.43 -9.20 -13.76
CA GLU A 84 1.09 -7.90 -13.62
C GLU A 84 1.81 -7.80 -12.27
N ALA A 85 1.11 -8.10 -11.17
CA ALA A 85 1.71 -8.12 -9.83
C ALA A 85 2.90 -9.10 -9.75
N LYS A 86 2.76 -10.30 -10.35
CA LYS A 86 3.84 -11.28 -10.41
C LYS A 86 5.07 -10.72 -11.11
N THR A 87 4.90 -10.10 -12.29
CA THR A 87 6.01 -9.49 -13.06
C THR A 87 6.71 -8.40 -12.26
N HIS A 88 5.96 -7.52 -11.60
CA HIS A 88 6.53 -6.46 -10.76
C HIS A 88 7.32 -7.00 -9.57
N ILE A 89 6.79 -8.03 -8.89
CA ILE A 89 7.48 -8.65 -7.76
C ILE A 89 8.75 -9.36 -8.23
N LEU A 90 8.71 -10.10 -9.35
CA LEU A 90 9.89 -10.74 -9.94
C LEU A 90 10.98 -9.70 -10.30
N LYS A 91 10.59 -8.60 -10.96
CA LYS A 91 11.50 -7.49 -11.26
C LYS A 91 12.10 -6.87 -9.99
N THR A 92 11.32 -6.82 -8.90
CA THR A 92 11.80 -6.32 -7.61
C THR A 92 12.82 -7.27 -6.98
N LEU A 93 12.55 -8.58 -7.01
CA LEU A 93 13.43 -9.61 -6.45
C LEU A 93 14.73 -9.80 -7.24
N SER A 94 14.73 -9.52 -8.55
CA SER A 94 15.93 -9.66 -9.41
C SER A 94 16.95 -8.52 -9.23
N LYS A 95 16.57 -7.39 -8.64
CA LYS A 95 17.48 -6.26 -8.41
C LYS A 95 18.48 -6.60 -7.31
N LYS A 96 19.79 -6.46 -7.58
CA LYS A 96 20.89 -6.70 -6.61
C LYS A 96 20.79 -5.83 -5.35
N LYS A 97 20.29 -4.60 -5.47
CA LYS A 97 19.86 -3.76 -4.33
C LYS A 97 18.38 -3.94 -4.20
N SER A 98 17.96 -4.72 -3.22
CA SER A 98 16.57 -5.06 -2.99
C SER A 98 15.72 -3.81 -2.83
N ASN A 99 14.72 -3.66 -3.70
CA ASN A 99 13.62 -2.77 -3.39
C ASN A 99 12.85 -3.39 -2.21
N PRO A 100 12.63 -2.64 -1.13
CA PRO A 100 11.97 -3.19 0.03
C PRO A 100 10.53 -3.58 -0.32
N LEU A 101 10.17 -4.81 0.00
CA LEU A 101 8.80 -5.28 -0.03
C LEU A 101 8.22 -5.21 1.37
N THR A 102 7.04 -4.63 1.50
CA THR A 102 6.28 -4.63 2.75
C THR A 102 5.18 -5.67 2.67
N TYR A 103 5.10 -6.49 3.70
CA TYR A 103 4.12 -7.57 3.78
C TYR A 103 3.13 -7.30 4.89
N ARG A 104 1.86 -7.58 4.63
CA ARG A 104 0.80 -7.47 5.61
C ARG A 104 0.00 -8.76 5.64
N ILE A 105 -0.08 -9.38 6.81
CA ILE A 105 -0.93 -10.53 7.06
C ILE A 105 -2.19 -10.03 7.76
N ILE A 106 -3.35 -10.37 7.23
CA ILE A 106 -4.66 -10.00 7.79
C ILE A 106 -5.44 -11.27 8.04
N LYS A 107 -6.01 -11.39 9.24
CA LYS A 107 -6.98 -12.42 9.59
C LYS A 107 -8.39 -11.88 9.38
N ARG A 108 -9.19 -12.54 8.54
CA ARG A 108 -10.62 -12.29 8.35
C ARG A 108 -11.34 -13.62 8.31
N ASP A 109 -12.41 -13.77 9.09
CA ASP A 109 -13.25 -14.99 9.11
C ASP A 109 -12.40 -16.29 9.22
N ASN A 110 -11.42 -16.28 10.13
CA ASN A 110 -10.43 -17.35 10.33
C ASN A 110 -9.53 -17.68 9.12
N VAL A 111 -9.58 -16.90 8.06
CA VAL A 111 -8.69 -17.02 6.88
C VAL A 111 -7.59 -15.98 6.98
N LEU A 112 -6.36 -16.39 6.66
CA LEU A 112 -5.20 -15.50 6.59
C LEU A 112 -4.99 -15.03 5.15
N TYR A 113 -4.90 -13.73 4.98
CA TYR A 113 -4.63 -13.07 3.70
C TYR A 113 -3.25 -12.44 3.75
N LEU A 114 -2.40 -12.78 2.78
CA LEU A 114 -1.12 -12.12 2.57
C LEU A 114 -1.28 -11.01 1.53
N GLN A 115 -0.98 -9.77 1.92
CA GLN A 115 -0.88 -8.62 1.04
C GLN A 115 0.60 -8.26 0.87
N ILE A 116 1.03 -8.11 -0.37
CA ILE A 116 2.39 -7.68 -0.71
C ILE A 116 2.29 -6.28 -1.28
N MET A 117 2.96 -5.33 -0.63
CA MET A 117 3.03 -3.94 -1.05
C MET A 117 4.38 -3.71 -1.73
N TYR A 118 4.34 -3.25 -2.96
CA TYR A 118 5.52 -2.91 -3.75
C TYR A 118 5.37 -1.52 -4.34
N ARG A 119 6.50 -0.86 -4.56
CA ARG A 119 6.51 0.43 -5.22
C ARG A 119 6.38 0.22 -6.72
N ARG A 120 5.32 0.75 -7.30
CA ARG A 120 5.20 0.83 -8.76
C ARG A 120 6.03 2.03 -9.21
N GLU A 121 6.94 1.79 -10.17
CA GLU A 121 7.55 2.89 -10.90
C GLU A 121 6.40 3.48 -11.75
N THR A 122 6.03 4.72 -11.47
CA THR A 122 5.16 5.45 -12.38
C THR A 122 5.93 5.63 -13.68
N SER A 123 5.30 5.34 -14.81
CA SER A 123 5.83 5.78 -16.10
C SER A 123 6.11 7.27 -15.98
N ASP A 124 7.25 7.69 -16.49
CA ASP A 124 7.54 9.12 -16.63
C ASP A 124 6.32 9.77 -17.25
N VAL A 125 5.82 10.82 -16.59
CA VAL A 125 4.75 11.62 -17.14
C VAL A 125 5.34 12.18 -18.44
N THR A 126 4.97 11.58 -19.56
CA THR A 126 5.31 12.14 -20.87
C THR A 126 4.67 13.52 -20.89
N ARG A 127 5.50 14.54 -20.79
CA ARG A 127 5.05 15.92 -20.97
C ARG A 127 4.35 15.99 -22.31
N ASN A 128 3.05 16.14 -22.26
CA ASN A 128 2.29 16.33 -23.49
C ASN A 128 2.72 17.68 -24.07
N HIS A 129 3.12 17.71 -25.34
CA HIS A 129 3.52 18.93 -26.03
C HIS A 129 2.41 19.99 -26.10
N TYR A 130 1.18 19.62 -25.76
CA TYR A 130 0.00 20.50 -25.84
C TYR A 130 -0.33 21.22 -24.52
N GLY A 131 0.43 21.02 -23.45
CA GLY A 131 0.19 21.66 -22.16
C GLY A 131 -0.32 20.71 -21.07
N VAL A 132 -0.83 21.28 -19.97
CA VAL A 132 -1.28 20.54 -18.77
C VAL A 132 -2.60 21.11 -18.28
N LEU A 133 -3.52 20.22 -17.89
CA LEU A 133 -4.71 20.58 -17.13
C LEU A 133 -4.49 20.32 -15.63
N GLY A 134 -4.59 21.38 -14.83
CA GLY A 134 -4.64 21.30 -13.37
C GLY A 134 -6.09 21.25 -12.90
N VAL A 135 -6.42 20.30 -12.03
CA VAL A 135 -7.77 20.17 -11.45
C VAL A 135 -7.68 20.20 -9.94
N ASP A 136 -8.37 21.14 -9.31
CA ASP A 136 -8.46 21.27 -7.86
C ASP A 136 -9.90 21.07 -7.39
N PHE A 137 -10.08 20.12 -6.45
CA PHE A 137 -11.39 19.77 -5.91
C PHE A 137 -11.62 20.46 -4.57
N ASN A 138 -12.55 21.40 -4.55
CA ASN A 138 -12.95 22.14 -3.36
C ASN A 138 -14.38 21.82 -2.93
N LYS A 139 -14.71 22.15 -1.70
CA LYS A 139 -16.08 22.00 -1.19
C LYS A 139 -17.02 22.97 -1.92
N GLY A 140 -17.84 22.46 -2.83
CA GLY A 140 -18.84 23.24 -3.57
C GLY A 140 -18.40 23.70 -4.96
N PHE A 141 -17.14 23.49 -5.35
CA PHE A 141 -16.68 23.80 -6.69
C PHE A 141 -15.44 22.97 -7.10
N ILE A 142 -15.21 22.91 -8.39
CA ILE A 142 -13.99 22.36 -9.01
C ILE A 142 -13.35 23.51 -9.77
N SER A 143 -12.05 23.75 -9.56
CA SER A 143 -11.27 24.68 -10.35
C SER A 143 -10.46 23.90 -11.38
N VAL A 144 -10.53 24.31 -12.63
CA VAL A 144 -9.75 23.73 -13.74
C VAL A 144 -8.87 24.82 -14.31
N SER A 145 -7.56 24.60 -14.32
CA SER A 145 -6.58 25.48 -14.93
C SER A 145 -5.95 24.81 -16.15
N GLU A 146 -5.80 25.55 -17.21
CA GLU A 146 -5.10 25.13 -18.43
C GLU A 146 -3.79 25.91 -18.53
N ILE A 147 -2.70 25.16 -18.66
CA ILE A 147 -1.35 25.71 -18.75
C ILE A 147 -0.76 25.27 -20.11
N SER A 148 -0.24 26.23 -20.87
CA SER A 148 0.40 25.96 -22.17
C SER A 148 1.66 25.09 -22.03
N SER A 149 2.17 24.59 -23.15
CA SER A 149 3.46 23.90 -23.23
C SER A 149 4.65 24.75 -22.71
N GLU A 150 4.49 26.08 -22.78
CA GLU A 150 5.49 27.05 -22.32
C GLU A 150 5.35 27.38 -20.81
N GLY A 151 4.40 26.78 -20.10
CA GLY A 151 4.13 27.04 -18.69
C GLY A 151 3.30 28.27 -18.39
N LYS A 152 2.65 28.87 -19.39
CA LYS A 152 1.76 30.04 -19.22
C LYS A 152 0.34 29.59 -18.92
N LEU A 153 -0.31 30.21 -17.93
CA LEU A 153 -1.72 30.00 -17.65
C LEU A 153 -2.57 30.54 -18.83
N GLN A 154 -3.32 29.65 -19.47
CA GLN A 154 -4.21 30.00 -20.57
C GLN A 154 -5.64 30.25 -20.12
N SER A 155 -6.15 29.40 -19.26
CA SER A 155 -7.49 29.55 -18.73
C SER A 155 -7.60 29.08 -17.28
N LEU A 156 -8.55 29.69 -16.54
CA LEU A 156 -8.96 29.25 -15.22
C LEU A 156 -10.48 29.26 -15.16
N THR A 157 -11.07 28.08 -15.07
CA THR A 157 -12.51 27.90 -15.04
C THR A 157 -12.94 27.31 -13.70
N ARG A 158 -14.00 27.85 -13.11
CA ARG A 158 -14.57 27.38 -11.87
C ARG A 158 -15.95 26.79 -12.12
N TYR A 159 -16.13 25.51 -11.81
CA TYR A 159 -17.39 24.81 -11.89
C TYR A 159 -18.00 24.67 -10.50
N THR A 160 -19.09 25.37 -10.25
CA THR A 160 -19.80 25.31 -8.95
C THR A 160 -20.79 24.14 -8.96
N TYR A 161 -20.84 23.39 -7.87
CA TYR A 161 -21.85 22.37 -7.67
C TYR A 161 -22.53 22.53 -6.32
N LEU A 162 -23.88 22.43 -6.34
CA LEU A 162 -24.68 22.63 -5.15
C LEU A 162 -24.74 21.37 -4.30
N HIS A 163 -24.24 21.45 -3.06
CA HIS A 163 -24.33 20.37 -2.08
C HIS A 163 -25.35 20.62 -0.98
N GLN A 164 -26.14 21.70 -1.08
CA GLN A 164 -27.05 22.08 -0.02
C GLN A 164 -28.12 20.99 0.23
N GLY A 165 -28.30 20.65 1.51
CA GLY A 165 -29.42 19.81 1.98
C GLY A 165 -29.28 18.29 1.79
N LYS A 166 -28.15 17.73 1.30
CA LYS A 166 -28.01 16.29 1.09
C LYS A 166 -27.01 15.62 2.02
N ALA A 167 -27.34 14.41 2.46
CA ALA A 167 -26.45 13.58 3.26
C ALA A 167 -25.14 13.25 2.55
N THR A 168 -24.08 13.00 3.31
CA THR A 168 -22.72 12.79 2.78
C THR A 168 -22.61 11.67 1.72
N LYS A 169 -23.42 10.62 1.86
CA LYS A 169 -23.47 9.51 0.87
C LYS A 169 -24.03 9.95 -0.49
N THR A 170 -25.04 10.81 -0.50
CA THR A 170 -25.64 11.32 -1.75
C THR A 170 -24.76 12.34 -2.45
N LYS A 171 -23.87 13.01 -1.70
CA LYS A 171 -22.87 13.94 -2.26
C LYS A 171 -21.77 13.20 -3.05
N ALA A 172 -21.30 12.06 -2.52
CA ALA A 172 -20.29 11.23 -3.17
C ALA A 172 -20.77 10.56 -4.47
N THR A 173 -22.09 10.26 -4.57
CA THR A 173 -22.67 9.63 -5.76
C THR A 173 -22.80 10.61 -6.95
N ARG A 174 -22.82 11.93 -6.69
CA ARG A 174 -22.91 12.96 -7.75
C ARG A 174 -21.56 13.35 -8.38
N LEU A 175 -20.46 12.87 -7.82
CA LEU A 175 -19.10 13.11 -8.32
C LEU A 175 -18.56 11.93 -9.15
N LYS A 176 -19.38 10.92 -9.39
CA LYS A 176 -19.16 9.84 -10.34
C LYS A 176 -19.93 10.18 -11.63
#